data_6fc6e09e3273cc3468ad8d7a8ed3011f
#
_entry.id   6fc6e09e3273cc3468ad8d7a8ed3011f
#
_cell.length_a   1.000
_cell.length_b   1.000
_cell.length_c   1.000
_cell.angle_alpha   90.00
_cell.angle_beta   90.00
_cell.angle_gamma   90.00
#
_symmetry.space_group_name_H-M   'P 1'
#
loop_
_entity.id
_entity.type
_entity.pdbx_description
1 polymer ?
#
loop_
_entity_poly.entity_id
_entity_poly.type
_entity_poly.pdbx_seq_one_letter_code
_entity_poly.pdbx_strand_id
1 'polypeptide(L)'
;MRQKLEFQADRIEAVLAVHKVTARVTGGTVTPRWVRFQVLPALGARMSRIKGLSEELAAALDTSNCRISRRGAAVTVEVPRDDPRPVRLLPLYRQLVSGESPSTIPPITAILGLAEDGAPLLIRLPSPDVAHVLIAGTTGSGKTVLMQTMILSLALSNAPQAAPCPSGQGPAGPGLALVLIDPKGQALSVFDGLPHLTRPVIRETPEAIEALNSLVHLMERRSLAQPGLPYIVLVIDELADLLLTGGKPVQQALTRLAQRGRGAGIHVIAATQKPTSAVLGPLVKANFPVRLVGRVTSIEDARTATGWSGSRAERLMGRGDFVAVAEGRVTYFQAAHVSPQEIQEVVAHLAGGRSASDPAKTRAPLPGPVRQPADVLRGDG
;
A
#
# COMPACT_ATOMS: atom_id res chain seq x y z
N MET A 1 7.80 -17.98 -22.85
CA MET A 1 6.74 -17.49 -21.93
C MET A 1 5.37 -18.07 -22.33
N ARG A 2 4.92 -17.91 -23.59
CA ARG A 2 3.60 -18.39 -24.06
C ARG A 2 3.38 -19.88 -23.79
N GLN A 3 4.28 -20.77 -24.24
CA GLN A 3 4.20 -22.22 -24.00
C GLN A 3 4.06 -22.60 -22.52
N LYS A 4 4.73 -21.86 -21.61
CA LYS A 4 4.61 -22.10 -20.17
C LYS A 4 3.22 -21.72 -19.66
N LEU A 5 2.65 -20.62 -20.15
CA LEU A 5 1.31 -20.18 -19.78
C LEU A 5 0.24 -21.17 -20.27
N GLU A 6 0.38 -21.67 -21.50
CA GLU A 6 -0.49 -22.72 -22.07
C GLU A 6 -0.41 -23.99 -21.24
N PHE A 7 0.80 -24.46 -20.94
CA PHE A 7 1.01 -25.63 -20.07
C PHE A 7 0.38 -25.48 -18.68
N GLN A 8 0.50 -24.28 -18.06
CA GLN A 8 -0.12 -24.03 -16.78
C GLN A 8 -1.66 -24.00 -16.88
N ALA A 9 -2.21 -23.45 -17.96
CA ALA A 9 -3.65 -23.45 -18.22
C ALA A 9 -4.20 -24.87 -18.36
N ASP A 10 -3.55 -25.71 -19.16
CA ASP A 10 -3.91 -27.13 -19.36
C ASP A 10 -3.86 -27.91 -18.04
N ARG A 11 -2.84 -27.66 -17.22
CA ARG A 11 -2.73 -28.26 -15.88
C ARG A 11 -3.86 -27.86 -14.95
N ILE A 12 -4.25 -26.58 -14.96
CA ILE A 12 -5.39 -26.09 -14.18
C ILE A 12 -6.68 -26.80 -14.59
N GLU A 13 -6.94 -26.90 -15.91
CA GLU A 13 -8.12 -27.59 -16.44
C GLU A 13 -8.11 -29.07 -16.07
N ALA A 14 -6.97 -29.75 -16.18
CA ALA A 14 -6.80 -31.15 -15.84
C ALA A 14 -7.11 -31.43 -14.35
N VAL A 15 -6.56 -30.62 -13.43
CA VAL A 15 -6.85 -30.75 -11.99
C VAL A 15 -8.34 -30.56 -11.72
N LEU A 16 -8.96 -29.54 -12.30
CA LEU A 16 -10.39 -29.30 -12.12
C LEU A 16 -11.22 -30.46 -12.65
N ALA A 17 -10.87 -31.02 -13.80
CA ALA A 17 -11.56 -32.18 -14.40
C ALA A 17 -11.47 -33.44 -13.52
N VAL A 18 -10.28 -33.77 -12.98
CA VAL A 18 -10.09 -34.88 -12.02
C VAL A 18 -11.00 -34.75 -10.82
N HIS A 19 -11.21 -33.52 -10.32
CA HIS A 19 -12.10 -33.24 -9.20
C HIS A 19 -13.56 -33.05 -9.61
N LYS A 20 -13.95 -33.48 -10.83
CA LYS A 20 -15.32 -33.38 -11.36
C LYS A 20 -15.87 -31.94 -11.40
N VAL A 21 -14.99 -30.99 -11.71
CA VAL A 21 -15.34 -29.60 -11.95
C VAL A 21 -15.05 -29.30 -13.41
N THR A 22 -16.08 -29.24 -14.23
CA THR A 22 -15.96 -28.82 -15.62
C THR A 22 -15.74 -27.31 -15.67
N ALA A 23 -14.59 -26.87 -16.17
CA ALA A 23 -14.24 -25.47 -16.28
C ALA A 23 -13.24 -25.27 -17.44
N ARG A 24 -13.17 -24.06 -17.98
CA ARG A 24 -12.23 -23.67 -19.03
C ARG A 24 -11.41 -22.46 -18.63
N VAL A 25 -10.14 -22.45 -18.98
CA VAL A 25 -9.29 -21.25 -18.87
C VAL A 25 -9.53 -20.39 -20.11
N THR A 26 -10.13 -19.23 -19.91
CA THR A 26 -10.53 -18.32 -20.99
C THR A 26 -9.50 -17.24 -21.29
N GLY A 27 -8.47 -17.10 -20.44
CA GLY A 27 -7.41 -16.13 -20.62
C GLY A 27 -6.55 -16.00 -19.38
N GLY A 28 -5.55 -15.12 -19.45
CA GLY A 28 -4.65 -14.85 -18.33
C GLY A 28 -3.99 -13.49 -18.43
N THR A 29 -3.57 -12.96 -17.27
CA THR A 29 -2.83 -11.71 -17.15
C THR A 29 -1.55 -11.95 -16.35
N VAL A 30 -0.43 -11.44 -16.84
CA VAL A 30 0.86 -11.53 -16.15
C VAL A 30 1.07 -10.24 -15.38
N THR A 31 1.10 -10.34 -14.06
CA THR A 31 1.43 -9.23 -13.16
C THR A 31 2.91 -9.34 -12.71
N PRO A 32 3.46 -8.37 -12.02
CA PRO A 32 4.86 -8.43 -11.57
C PRO A 32 5.22 -9.68 -10.74
N ARG A 33 4.28 -10.22 -9.97
CA ARG A 33 4.53 -11.39 -9.10
C ARG A 33 3.65 -12.60 -9.39
N TRP A 34 2.55 -12.44 -10.11
CA TRP A 34 1.54 -13.46 -10.32
C TRP A 34 1.24 -13.65 -11.80
N VAL A 35 0.99 -14.87 -12.19
CA VAL A 35 0.25 -15.20 -13.40
C VAL A 35 -1.18 -15.50 -12.98
N ARG A 36 -2.14 -14.84 -13.59
CA ARG A 36 -3.56 -14.92 -13.28
C ARG A 36 -4.29 -15.59 -14.42
N PHE A 37 -4.93 -16.68 -14.15
CA PHE A 37 -5.75 -17.41 -15.11
C PHE A 37 -7.22 -17.12 -14.83
N GLN A 38 -7.96 -16.70 -15.84
CA GLN A 38 -9.41 -16.59 -15.78
C GLN A 38 -10.01 -17.95 -16.11
N VAL A 39 -10.68 -18.53 -15.13
CA VAL A 39 -11.32 -19.84 -15.24
C VAL A 39 -12.83 -19.66 -15.25
N LEU A 40 -13.50 -20.07 -16.30
CA LEU A 40 -14.95 -20.05 -16.41
C LEU A 40 -15.50 -21.45 -16.09
N PRO A 41 -16.15 -21.63 -14.92
CA PRO A 41 -16.79 -22.88 -14.57
C PRO A 41 -18.05 -23.11 -15.39
N ALA A 42 -18.36 -24.36 -15.70
CA ALA A 42 -19.66 -24.72 -16.30
C ALA A 42 -20.83 -24.39 -15.37
N LEU A 43 -21.98 -24.18 -15.94
CA LEU A 43 -23.23 -23.96 -15.19
C LEU A 43 -23.47 -25.09 -14.19
N GLY A 44 -23.74 -24.72 -12.92
CA GLY A 44 -23.95 -25.69 -11.83
C GLY A 44 -22.69 -26.08 -11.05
N ALA A 45 -21.50 -25.66 -11.46
CA ALA A 45 -20.27 -25.91 -10.71
C ALA A 45 -20.29 -25.18 -9.35
N ARG A 46 -20.03 -25.93 -8.26
CA ARG A 46 -19.98 -25.37 -6.91
C ARG A 46 -18.69 -24.62 -6.68
N MET A 47 -18.78 -23.30 -6.50
CA MET A 47 -17.64 -22.41 -6.28
C MET A 47 -16.80 -22.77 -5.05
N SER A 48 -17.43 -23.26 -3.98
CA SER A 48 -16.73 -23.72 -2.77
C SER A 48 -15.77 -24.89 -3.09
N ARG A 49 -16.16 -25.77 -4.00
CA ARG A 49 -15.34 -26.89 -4.44
C ARG A 49 -14.08 -26.42 -5.15
N ILE A 50 -14.22 -25.45 -6.07
CA ILE A 50 -13.05 -24.87 -6.77
C ILE A 50 -12.11 -24.20 -5.77
N LYS A 51 -12.65 -23.41 -4.84
CA LYS A 51 -11.84 -22.72 -3.82
C LYS A 51 -11.07 -23.68 -2.91
N GLY A 52 -11.60 -24.90 -2.70
CA GLY A 52 -10.92 -25.92 -1.90
C GLY A 52 -9.70 -26.54 -2.57
N LEU A 53 -9.55 -26.40 -3.89
CA LEU A 53 -8.49 -27.04 -4.67
C LEU A 53 -7.20 -26.20 -4.78
N SER A 54 -6.96 -25.27 -3.84
CA SER A 54 -5.76 -24.41 -3.89
C SER A 54 -4.46 -25.18 -3.67
N GLU A 55 -4.47 -26.23 -2.85
CA GLU A 55 -3.30 -27.05 -2.56
C GLU A 55 -3.01 -28.02 -3.70
N GLU A 56 -4.04 -28.64 -4.26
CA GLU A 56 -3.92 -29.55 -5.40
C GLU A 56 -3.43 -28.81 -6.66
N LEU A 57 -3.92 -27.60 -6.88
CA LEU A 57 -3.45 -26.74 -7.96
C LEU A 57 -2.01 -26.28 -7.72
N ALA A 58 -1.63 -25.94 -6.51
CA ALA A 58 -0.26 -25.57 -6.19
C ALA A 58 0.70 -26.74 -6.43
N ALA A 59 0.33 -27.94 -5.99
CA ALA A 59 1.11 -29.15 -6.22
C ALA A 59 1.23 -29.50 -7.73
N ALA A 60 0.13 -29.42 -8.47
CA ALA A 60 0.13 -29.71 -9.92
C ALA A 60 0.94 -28.71 -10.73
N LEU A 61 1.02 -27.46 -10.28
CA LEU A 61 1.75 -26.37 -10.93
C LEU A 61 3.18 -26.21 -10.43
N ASP A 62 3.62 -27.07 -9.52
CA ASP A 62 4.94 -27.03 -8.87
C ASP A 62 5.23 -25.63 -8.24
N THR A 63 4.28 -25.14 -7.46
CA THR A 63 4.39 -23.85 -6.81
C THR A 63 4.10 -23.94 -5.30
N SER A 64 4.69 -23.03 -4.53
CA SER A 64 4.51 -23.02 -3.08
C SER A 64 3.11 -22.63 -2.62
N ASN A 65 2.34 -21.97 -3.47
CA ASN A 65 1.00 -21.46 -3.14
C ASN A 65 0.21 -21.15 -4.42
N CYS A 66 -1.09 -21.36 -4.37
CA CYS A 66 -2.02 -20.97 -5.42
C CYS A 66 -3.21 -20.27 -4.77
N ARG A 67 -3.60 -19.10 -5.31
CA ARG A 67 -4.75 -18.37 -4.79
C ARG A 67 -5.92 -18.52 -5.73
N ILE A 68 -7.11 -18.70 -5.16
CA ILE A 68 -8.34 -18.79 -5.93
C ILE A 68 -9.31 -17.72 -5.41
N SER A 69 -9.68 -16.80 -6.28
CA SER A 69 -10.62 -15.73 -6.00
C SER A 69 -11.78 -15.76 -7.00
N ARG A 70 -12.89 -15.12 -6.68
CA ARG A 70 -14.05 -15.01 -7.57
C ARG A 70 -14.21 -13.57 -8.04
N ARG A 71 -14.39 -13.40 -9.36
CA ARG A 71 -14.80 -12.13 -9.97
C ARG A 71 -16.05 -12.36 -10.83
N GLY A 72 -17.20 -11.92 -10.32
CA GLY A 72 -18.47 -12.15 -11.03
C GLY A 72 -18.75 -13.64 -11.24
N ALA A 73 -18.93 -14.05 -12.49
CA ALA A 73 -19.15 -15.45 -12.89
C ALA A 73 -17.83 -16.23 -13.02
N ALA A 74 -16.71 -15.57 -13.25
CA ALA A 74 -15.39 -16.21 -13.43
C ALA A 74 -14.67 -16.40 -12.09
N VAL A 75 -13.80 -17.40 -12.08
CA VAL A 75 -12.83 -17.66 -11.02
C VAL A 75 -11.46 -17.24 -11.51
N THR A 76 -10.70 -16.57 -10.67
CA THR A 76 -9.30 -16.28 -10.96
C THR A 76 -8.41 -17.24 -10.17
N VAL A 77 -7.54 -17.94 -10.86
CA VAL A 77 -6.47 -18.77 -10.29
C VAL A 77 -5.16 -18.01 -10.45
N GLU A 78 -4.52 -17.67 -9.33
CA GLU A 78 -3.27 -16.92 -9.29
C GLU A 78 -2.12 -17.87 -8.94
N VAL A 79 -1.14 -17.91 -9.81
CA VAL A 79 0.06 -18.72 -9.70
C VAL A 79 1.27 -17.82 -9.54
N PRO A 80 2.13 -18.02 -8.53
CA PRO A 80 3.35 -17.24 -8.38
C PRO A 80 4.24 -17.32 -9.60
N ARG A 81 4.89 -16.22 -9.95
CA ARG A 81 5.92 -16.24 -11.00
C ARG A 81 7.22 -16.79 -10.45
N ASP A 82 7.99 -17.47 -11.31
CA ASP A 82 9.36 -17.91 -10.98
C ASP A 82 10.33 -16.71 -10.95
N ASP A 83 10.06 -15.68 -11.75
CA ASP A 83 10.83 -14.43 -11.84
C ASP A 83 10.03 -13.22 -11.33
N PRO A 84 9.71 -13.14 -10.03
CA PRO A 84 8.94 -12.02 -9.51
C PRO A 84 9.73 -10.71 -9.65
N ARG A 85 9.09 -9.70 -10.24
CA ARG A 85 9.69 -8.37 -10.41
C ARG A 85 9.14 -7.40 -9.38
N PRO A 86 9.96 -6.57 -8.74
CA PRO A 86 9.46 -5.54 -7.84
C PRO A 86 8.72 -4.46 -8.63
N VAL A 87 7.60 -3.99 -8.09
CA VAL A 87 6.96 -2.76 -8.55
C VAL A 87 7.83 -1.60 -8.07
N ARG A 88 8.41 -0.81 -8.96
CA ARG A 88 9.30 0.31 -8.59
C ARG A 88 8.50 1.60 -8.44
N LEU A 89 8.68 2.29 -7.30
CA LEU A 89 7.92 3.51 -7.01
C LEU A 89 8.20 4.63 -8.02
N LEU A 90 9.46 4.96 -8.27
CA LEU A 90 9.80 6.10 -9.11
C LEU A 90 9.33 5.96 -10.57
N PRO A 91 9.50 4.80 -11.24
CA PRO A 91 8.88 4.57 -12.54
C PRO A 91 7.34 4.67 -12.52
N LEU A 92 6.69 4.11 -11.49
CA LEU A 92 5.24 4.18 -11.35
C LEU A 92 4.76 5.62 -11.15
N TYR A 93 5.44 6.40 -10.31
CA TYR A 93 5.17 7.82 -10.10
C TYR A 93 5.28 8.61 -11.41
N ARG A 94 6.38 8.43 -12.16
CA ARG A 94 6.55 9.08 -13.46
C ARG A 94 5.45 8.73 -14.45
N GLN A 95 5.06 7.46 -14.51
CA GLN A 95 3.96 7.01 -15.37
C GLN A 95 2.64 7.71 -15.03
N LEU A 96 2.35 7.94 -13.74
CA LEU A 96 1.14 8.62 -13.29
C LEU A 96 1.14 10.12 -13.62
N VAL A 97 2.31 10.77 -13.52
CA VAL A 97 2.42 12.23 -13.70
C VAL A 97 2.63 12.62 -15.17
N SER A 98 3.36 11.81 -15.95
CA SER A 98 3.81 12.13 -17.30
C SER A 98 3.30 11.13 -18.37
N GLY A 99 2.34 10.26 -18.05
CA GLY A 99 1.78 9.27 -18.98
C GLY A 99 0.92 9.88 -20.07
N GLU A 100 0.47 9.08 -21.05
CA GLU A 100 -0.37 9.49 -22.19
C GLU A 100 -1.70 10.14 -21.77
N SER A 101 -2.14 9.93 -20.54
CA SER A 101 -3.24 10.64 -19.89
C SER A 101 -2.75 11.07 -18.51
N PRO A 102 -2.04 12.22 -18.39
CA PRO A 102 -1.51 12.69 -17.13
C PRO A 102 -2.66 12.90 -16.15
N SER A 103 -2.76 12.00 -15.18
CA SER A 103 -3.68 12.16 -14.06
C SER A 103 -2.99 13.09 -13.07
N THR A 104 -3.55 14.27 -12.85
CA THR A 104 -3.09 15.10 -11.73
C THR A 104 -3.33 14.32 -10.46
N ILE A 105 -2.27 13.84 -9.80
CA ILE A 105 -2.41 13.16 -8.50
C ILE A 105 -3.02 14.16 -7.53
N PRO A 106 -4.22 13.90 -6.97
CA PRO A 106 -4.84 14.84 -6.04
C PRO A 106 -3.92 15.10 -4.83
N PRO A 107 -3.97 16.28 -4.23
CA PRO A 107 -3.16 16.60 -3.05
C PRO A 107 -3.33 15.55 -1.94
N ILE A 108 -2.23 15.30 -1.21
CA ILE A 108 -2.17 14.39 -0.06
C ILE A 108 -2.62 12.96 -0.43
N THR A 109 -2.19 12.52 -1.61
CA THR A 109 -2.40 11.16 -2.09
C THR A 109 -1.10 10.37 -2.06
N ALA A 110 -1.10 9.23 -1.37
CA ALA A 110 0.02 8.31 -1.33
C ALA A 110 -0.16 7.19 -2.38
N ILE A 111 0.93 6.79 -3.01
CA ILE A 111 0.97 5.63 -3.90
C ILE A 111 1.25 4.39 -3.05
N LEU A 112 0.44 3.35 -3.19
CA LEU A 112 0.63 2.08 -2.50
C LEU A 112 1.37 1.06 -3.38
N GLY A 113 1.05 1.00 -4.67
CA GLY A 113 1.61 0.04 -5.61
C GLY A 113 0.65 -0.31 -6.74
N LEU A 114 0.60 -1.58 -7.10
CA LEU A 114 -0.31 -2.10 -8.13
C LEU A 114 -1.32 -3.05 -7.52
N ALA A 115 -2.59 -2.81 -7.79
CA ALA A 115 -3.67 -3.73 -7.48
C ALA A 115 -3.55 -5.02 -8.30
N GLU A 116 -4.39 -5.98 -7.96
CA GLU A 116 -4.41 -7.27 -8.64
C GLU A 116 -4.59 -7.18 -10.17
N ASP A 117 -5.33 -6.20 -10.70
CA ASP A 117 -5.55 -5.99 -12.13
C ASP A 117 -4.42 -5.25 -12.84
N GLY A 118 -3.36 -4.91 -12.10
CA GLY A 118 -2.23 -4.13 -12.59
C GLY A 118 -2.49 -2.61 -12.57
N ALA A 119 -3.66 -2.18 -12.12
CA ALA A 119 -3.95 -0.76 -11.97
C ALA A 119 -3.17 -0.16 -10.79
N PRO A 120 -2.70 1.08 -10.89
CA PRO A 120 -2.11 1.79 -9.76
C PRO A 120 -3.11 1.92 -8.61
N LEU A 121 -2.66 1.55 -7.40
CA LEU A 121 -3.44 1.71 -6.18
C LEU A 121 -2.92 2.90 -5.40
N LEU A 122 -3.80 3.89 -5.22
CA LEU A 122 -3.51 5.13 -4.51
C LEU A 122 -4.48 5.31 -3.34
N ILE A 123 -4.05 6.09 -2.36
CA ILE A 123 -4.87 6.45 -1.22
C ILE A 123 -4.80 7.95 -0.94
N ARG A 124 -5.94 8.62 -1.01
CA ARG A 124 -6.07 10.04 -0.69
C ARG A 124 -6.46 10.21 0.77
N LEU A 125 -5.55 10.70 1.61
CA LEU A 125 -5.75 10.80 3.05
C LEU A 125 -6.92 11.72 3.45
N PRO A 126 -7.16 12.89 2.82
CA PRO A 126 -8.29 13.75 3.18
C PRO A 126 -9.68 13.19 2.83
N SER A 127 -9.75 12.09 2.09
CA SER A 127 -11.05 11.47 1.73
C SER A 127 -11.85 11.07 2.97
N PRO A 128 -13.19 11.23 2.94
CA PRO A 128 -14.06 10.93 4.08
C PRO A 128 -13.84 9.55 4.68
N ASP A 129 -13.65 8.56 3.82
CA ASP A 129 -13.60 7.15 4.18
C ASP A 129 -12.17 6.64 4.45
N VAL A 130 -11.18 7.54 4.37
CA VAL A 130 -9.76 7.19 4.57
C VAL A 130 -9.24 7.71 5.91
N ALA A 131 -9.23 9.02 6.10
CA ALA A 131 -8.75 9.74 7.28
C ALA A 131 -7.41 9.27 7.85
N HIS A 132 -7.34 8.04 8.35
CA HIS A 132 -6.17 7.42 8.99
C HIS A 132 -5.94 6.02 8.44
N VAL A 133 -4.67 5.60 8.40
CA VAL A 133 -4.23 4.33 7.81
C VAL A 133 -3.47 3.51 8.82
N LEU A 134 -3.88 2.26 9.02
CA LEU A 134 -3.11 1.27 9.76
C LEU A 134 -2.35 0.36 8.79
N ILE A 135 -1.06 0.17 9.03
CA ILE A 135 -0.23 -0.80 8.31
C ILE A 135 0.15 -1.91 9.28
N ALA A 136 -0.29 -3.13 9.06
CA ALA A 136 0.01 -4.26 9.92
C ALA A 136 0.71 -5.39 9.15
N GLY A 137 1.52 -6.18 9.86
CA GLY A 137 2.18 -7.34 9.28
C GLY A 137 3.45 -7.73 10.02
N THR A 138 3.84 -8.99 9.93
CA THR A 138 5.05 -9.52 10.55
C THR A 138 6.32 -8.99 9.88
N THR A 139 7.46 -9.23 10.51
CA THR A 139 8.78 -8.98 9.90
C THR A 139 8.89 -9.68 8.54
N GLY A 140 9.44 -9.01 7.54
CA GLY A 140 9.54 -9.52 6.17
C GLY A 140 8.26 -9.40 5.33
N SER A 141 7.17 -8.88 5.89
CA SER A 141 5.95 -8.58 5.09
C SER A 141 6.15 -7.44 4.09
N GLY A 142 7.08 -6.51 4.34
CA GLY A 142 7.32 -5.31 3.54
C GLY A 142 6.70 -4.04 4.10
N LYS A 143 6.26 -4.05 5.36
CA LYS A 143 5.62 -2.93 6.06
C LYS A 143 6.43 -1.64 6.01
N THR A 144 7.72 -1.70 6.37
CA THR A 144 8.63 -0.54 6.34
C THR A 144 8.76 0.04 4.92
N VAL A 145 8.90 -0.83 3.92
CA VAL A 145 8.99 -0.41 2.51
C VAL A 145 7.69 0.27 2.04
N LEU A 146 6.53 -0.27 2.39
CA LEU A 146 5.25 0.35 2.06
C LEU A 146 5.12 1.74 2.71
N MET A 147 5.49 1.85 3.98
CA MET A 147 5.47 3.13 4.70
C MET A 147 6.41 4.15 4.08
N GLN A 148 7.65 3.74 3.75
CA GLN A 148 8.61 4.59 3.03
C GLN A 148 8.09 5.01 1.65
N THR A 149 7.47 4.10 0.92
CA THR A 149 6.80 4.39 -0.36
C THR A 149 5.72 5.45 -0.21
N MET A 150 4.87 5.34 0.82
CA MET A 150 3.82 6.32 1.09
C MET A 150 4.40 7.70 1.43
N ILE A 151 5.40 7.76 2.32
CA ILE A 151 6.06 9.02 2.70
C ILE A 151 6.68 9.69 1.48
N LEU A 152 7.48 8.94 0.68
CA LEU A 152 8.17 9.50 -0.46
C LEU A 152 7.21 9.98 -1.55
N SER A 153 6.15 9.20 -1.83
CA SER A 153 5.15 9.59 -2.83
C SER A 153 4.34 10.82 -2.40
N LEU A 154 4.05 10.95 -1.10
CA LEU A 154 3.44 12.17 -0.55
C LEU A 154 4.37 13.38 -0.71
N ALA A 155 5.65 13.23 -0.42
CA ALA A 155 6.63 14.31 -0.55
C ALA A 155 6.86 14.72 -2.02
N LEU A 156 6.88 13.77 -2.95
CA LEU A 156 7.01 14.04 -4.39
C LEU A 156 5.80 14.77 -4.99
N SER A 157 4.60 14.53 -4.46
CA SER A 157 3.34 15.04 -5.01
C SER A 157 2.87 16.34 -4.36
N ASN A 158 3.53 16.80 -3.29
CA ASN A 158 3.12 17.98 -2.56
C ASN A 158 4.32 18.85 -2.22
N ALA A 159 4.14 20.17 -2.28
CA ALA A 159 5.17 21.10 -1.83
C ALA A 159 5.37 20.99 -0.31
N PRO A 160 6.60 21.16 0.19
CA PRO A 160 6.83 21.32 1.63
C PRO A 160 6.08 22.54 2.15
N GLN A 161 5.80 22.56 3.46
CA GLN A 161 5.28 23.76 4.10
C GLN A 161 6.31 24.89 3.91
N ALA A 162 6.08 25.77 2.94
CA ALA A 162 6.94 26.91 2.75
C ALA A 162 6.87 27.83 3.98
N ALA A 163 8.00 28.31 4.46
CA ALA A 163 8.03 29.56 5.23
C ALA A 163 7.27 30.63 4.43
N PRO A 164 6.48 31.52 5.09
CA PRO A 164 5.69 32.52 4.38
C PRO A 164 6.58 33.25 3.37
N CYS A 165 6.31 33.08 2.08
CA CYS A 165 7.01 33.80 1.03
C CYS A 165 6.65 35.29 1.17
N PRO A 166 7.64 36.19 1.26
CA PRO A 166 7.37 37.62 1.34
C PRO A 166 6.62 38.19 0.13
N SER A 167 6.61 37.45 -0.99
CA SER A 167 5.97 37.86 -2.26
C SER A 167 4.51 37.42 -2.44
N GLY A 168 3.89 36.74 -1.44
CA GLY A 168 2.50 36.30 -1.55
C GLY A 168 2.21 35.23 -2.60
N GLN A 169 3.20 34.79 -3.36
CA GLN A 169 3.10 33.68 -4.34
C GLN A 169 3.60 32.39 -3.69
N GLY A 170 2.80 31.81 -2.81
CA GLY A 170 3.03 30.47 -2.28
C GLY A 170 2.79 29.38 -3.35
N PRO A 171 3.33 28.18 -3.17
CA PRO A 171 3.08 27.08 -4.08
C PRO A 171 1.57 26.86 -4.27
N ALA A 172 1.15 26.58 -5.50
CA ALA A 172 -0.25 26.34 -5.83
C ALA A 172 -0.74 25.05 -5.17
N GLY A 173 -1.36 25.18 -3.99
CA GLY A 173 -1.97 24.06 -3.28
C GLY A 173 -1.67 24.05 -1.77
N PRO A 174 -2.40 23.23 -1.00
CA PRO A 174 -2.13 23.06 0.42
C PRO A 174 -0.78 22.37 0.60
N GLY A 175 0.15 22.99 1.34
CA GLY A 175 1.44 22.40 1.67
C GLY A 175 1.30 21.13 2.50
N LEU A 176 2.37 20.31 2.51
CA LEU A 176 2.49 19.10 3.33
C LEU A 176 3.55 19.29 4.42
N ALA A 177 3.21 18.95 5.65
CA ALA A 177 4.12 18.80 6.76
C ALA A 177 4.13 17.36 7.26
N LEU A 178 5.30 16.83 7.58
CA LEU A 178 5.48 15.47 8.07
C LEU A 178 6.03 15.49 9.50
N VAL A 179 5.48 14.61 10.34
CA VAL A 179 5.99 14.28 11.67
C VAL A 179 6.25 12.78 11.67
N LEU A 180 7.52 12.38 11.84
CA LEU A 180 7.93 10.98 11.79
C LEU A 180 8.37 10.51 13.17
N ILE A 181 7.81 9.41 13.66
CA ILE A 181 8.15 8.77 14.94
C ILE A 181 8.66 7.36 14.65
N ASP A 182 9.93 7.13 14.95
CA ASP A 182 10.62 5.85 14.77
C ASP A 182 11.44 5.52 16.02
N PRO A 183 10.84 4.90 17.04
CA PRO A 183 11.52 4.60 18.30
C PRO A 183 12.75 3.70 18.14
N LYS A 184 12.81 2.91 17.05
CA LYS A 184 13.94 2.02 16.76
C LYS A 184 15.03 2.69 15.94
N GLY A 185 14.74 3.82 15.28
CA GLY A 185 15.67 4.56 14.44
C GLY A 185 16.11 3.84 13.16
N GLN A 186 15.40 2.80 12.74
CA GLN A 186 15.81 1.93 11.63
C GLN A 186 14.99 2.11 10.35
N ALA A 187 13.77 2.61 10.47
CA ALA A 187 12.81 2.65 9.38
C ALA A 187 12.76 4.00 8.68
N LEU A 188 12.80 5.10 9.44
CA LEU A 188 12.48 6.44 8.94
C LEU A 188 13.68 7.39 8.92
N SER A 189 14.82 7.04 9.51
CA SER A 189 16.05 7.86 9.48
C SER A 189 16.54 8.19 8.07
N VAL A 190 16.20 7.38 7.08
CA VAL A 190 16.50 7.63 5.66
C VAL A 190 15.85 8.92 5.13
N PHE A 191 14.87 9.48 5.83
CA PHE A 191 14.19 10.73 5.49
C PHE A 191 14.77 11.96 6.23
N ASP A 192 15.81 11.80 7.05
CA ASP A 192 16.45 12.95 7.69
C ASP A 192 16.92 13.95 6.62
N GLY A 193 16.58 15.22 6.80
CA GLY A 193 16.84 16.27 5.79
C GLY A 193 15.71 16.48 4.78
N LEU A 194 14.63 15.70 4.79
CA LEU A 194 13.48 15.95 3.92
C LEU A 194 12.83 17.30 4.29
N PRO A 195 12.65 18.26 3.34
CA PRO A 195 12.15 19.60 3.66
C PRO A 195 10.71 19.65 4.17
N HIS A 196 9.96 18.56 4.05
CA HIS A 196 8.60 18.42 4.59
C HIS A 196 8.57 18.13 6.09
N LEU A 197 9.69 17.77 6.70
CA LEU A 197 9.75 17.47 8.13
C LEU A 197 9.59 18.74 8.96
N THR A 198 8.70 18.71 9.95
CA THR A 198 8.55 19.82 10.92
C THR A 198 9.64 19.81 11.99
N ARG A 199 10.26 18.64 12.21
CA ARG A 199 11.36 18.40 13.15
C ARG A 199 12.11 17.13 12.69
N PRO A 200 13.35 16.88 13.18
CA PRO A 200 14.06 15.62 12.91
C PRO A 200 13.20 14.40 13.29
N VAL A 201 13.52 13.24 12.73
CA VAL A 201 12.83 11.99 13.06
C VAL A 201 12.91 11.72 14.56
N ILE A 202 11.75 11.61 15.20
CA ILE A 202 11.60 11.45 16.65
C ILE A 202 11.90 9.99 17.03
N ARG A 203 12.82 9.79 17.96
CA ARG A 203 13.23 8.46 18.44
C ARG A 203 12.86 8.20 19.89
N GLU A 204 12.86 9.26 20.69
CA GLU A 204 12.63 9.16 22.12
C GLU A 204 11.14 9.30 22.47
N THR A 205 10.67 8.45 23.40
CA THR A 205 9.26 8.47 23.85
C THR A 205 8.82 9.82 24.44
N PRO A 206 9.61 10.53 25.24
CA PRO A 206 9.23 11.85 25.75
C PRO A 206 8.99 12.87 24.62
N GLU A 207 9.86 12.89 23.62
CA GLU A 207 9.71 13.76 22.44
C GLU A 207 8.48 13.41 21.61
N ALA A 208 8.17 12.10 21.49
CA ALA A 208 6.97 11.62 20.83
C ALA A 208 5.70 12.11 21.56
N ILE A 209 5.67 12.05 22.88
CA ILE A 209 4.55 12.57 23.71
C ILE A 209 4.38 14.07 23.49
N GLU A 210 5.47 14.83 23.50
CA GLU A 210 5.44 16.28 23.26
C GLU A 210 4.90 16.59 21.85
N ALA A 211 5.38 15.88 20.83
CA ALA A 211 4.91 16.05 19.46
C ALA A 211 3.42 15.73 19.32
N LEU A 212 2.95 14.64 19.91
CA LEU A 212 1.53 14.26 19.90
C LEU A 212 0.66 15.31 20.58
N ASN A 213 1.07 15.82 21.75
CA ASN A 213 0.36 16.87 22.46
C ASN A 213 0.33 18.19 21.65
N SER A 214 1.44 18.55 21.01
CA SER A 214 1.52 19.71 20.12
C SER A 214 0.54 19.60 18.94
N LEU A 215 0.42 18.40 18.35
CA LEU A 215 -0.54 18.13 17.27
C LEU A 215 -1.99 18.19 17.79
N VAL A 216 -2.28 17.72 19.00
CA VAL A 216 -3.60 17.86 19.62
C VAL A 216 -3.95 19.33 19.83
N HIS A 217 -3.04 20.13 20.39
CA HIS A 217 -3.25 21.56 20.57
C HIS A 217 -3.43 22.29 19.23
N LEU A 218 -2.67 21.91 18.21
CA LEU A 218 -2.83 22.47 16.88
C LEU A 218 -4.20 22.11 16.28
N MET A 219 -4.62 20.86 16.41
CA MET A 219 -5.95 20.40 15.99
C MET A 219 -7.07 21.19 16.62
N GLU A 220 -6.97 21.47 17.92
CA GLU A 220 -7.98 22.24 18.66
C GLU A 220 -8.06 23.70 18.23
N ARG A 221 -6.93 24.29 17.81
CA ARG A 221 -6.87 25.66 17.29
C ARG A 221 -7.31 25.82 15.86
N ARG A 222 -7.22 24.74 15.04
CA ARG A 222 -7.59 24.79 13.63
C ARG A 222 -9.09 24.80 13.45
N SER A 223 -9.59 25.81 12.73
CA SER A 223 -10.98 25.82 12.25
C SER A 223 -11.09 25.15 10.90
N LEU A 224 -12.15 24.37 10.70
CA LEU A 224 -12.50 23.74 9.43
C LEU A 224 -12.66 24.74 8.26
N ALA A 225 -12.89 26.00 8.57
CA ALA A 225 -13.17 27.06 7.60
C ALA A 225 -11.93 27.77 7.05
N GLN A 226 -10.71 27.36 7.41
CA GLN A 226 -9.49 28.02 6.93
C GLN A 226 -8.89 27.25 5.71
N PRO A 227 -9.17 27.68 4.48
CA PRO A 227 -8.48 27.15 3.30
C PRO A 227 -7.01 27.56 3.32
N GLY A 228 -6.11 26.67 2.92
CA GLY A 228 -4.69 26.96 2.76
C GLY A 228 -3.77 26.58 3.92
N LEU A 229 -4.27 25.97 4.99
CA LEU A 229 -3.40 25.39 6.02
C LEU A 229 -2.72 24.13 5.48
N PRO A 230 -1.41 23.92 5.80
CA PRO A 230 -0.72 22.72 5.39
C PRO A 230 -1.36 21.50 6.04
N TYR A 231 -1.52 20.42 5.27
CA TYR A 231 -1.87 19.13 5.83
C TYR A 231 -0.69 18.58 6.62
N ILE A 232 -0.99 17.89 7.70
CA ILE A 232 0.02 17.23 8.52
C ILE A 232 -0.21 15.72 8.44
N VAL A 233 0.84 14.99 8.12
CA VAL A 233 0.83 13.53 8.15
C VAL A 233 1.79 13.07 9.25
N LEU A 234 1.21 12.51 10.31
CA LEU A 234 1.94 11.83 11.37
C LEU A 234 2.17 10.38 10.97
N VAL A 235 3.43 9.94 10.95
CA VAL A 235 3.80 8.56 10.65
C VAL A 235 4.46 7.92 11.85
N ILE A 236 4.01 6.73 12.25
CA ILE A 236 4.51 5.98 13.40
C ILE A 236 4.93 4.59 12.92
N ASP A 237 6.22 4.23 13.03
CA ASP A 237 6.75 2.93 12.58
C ASP A 237 6.25 1.75 13.41
N GLU A 238 6.21 1.89 14.74
CA GLU A 238 5.74 0.82 15.62
C GLU A 238 4.78 1.36 16.70
N LEU A 239 3.49 1.31 16.37
CA LEU A 239 2.44 1.79 17.26
C LEU A 239 2.40 1.03 18.59
N ALA A 240 2.65 -0.30 18.56
CA ALA A 240 2.61 -1.13 19.75
C ALA A 240 3.66 -0.71 20.77
N ASP A 241 4.89 -0.50 20.30
CA ASP A 241 6.00 -0.10 21.19
C ASP A 241 5.75 1.30 21.76
N LEU A 242 5.25 2.24 20.94
CA LEU A 242 4.93 3.59 21.39
C LEU A 242 3.79 3.63 22.42
N LEU A 243 2.76 2.80 22.25
CA LEU A 243 1.66 2.68 23.23
C LEU A 243 2.15 2.03 24.55
N LEU A 244 3.06 1.08 24.48
CA LEU A 244 3.61 0.39 25.66
C LEU A 244 4.50 1.33 26.47
N THR A 245 5.41 2.05 25.82
CA THR A 245 6.38 2.92 26.48
C THR A 245 5.78 4.26 26.93
N GLY A 246 4.91 4.84 26.10
CA GLY A 246 4.27 6.15 26.35
C GLY A 246 2.96 6.08 27.15
N GLY A 247 2.38 4.87 27.30
CA GLY A 247 1.22 4.61 28.16
C GLY A 247 -0.02 5.46 27.84
N LYS A 248 -0.73 5.87 28.90
CA LYS A 248 -1.98 6.66 28.80
C LYS A 248 -1.85 7.99 28.04
N PRO A 249 -0.78 8.79 28.23
CA PRO A 249 -0.62 10.04 27.47
C PRO A 249 -0.63 9.83 25.96
N VAL A 250 0.13 8.86 25.46
CA VAL A 250 0.17 8.53 24.03
C VAL A 250 -1.19 8.02 23.55
N GLN A 251 -1.81 7.12 24.29
CA GLN A 251 -3.12 6.56 23.95
C GLN A 251 -4.19 7.64 23.83
N GLN A 252 -4.24 8.57 24.77
CA GLN A 252 -5.21 9.68 24.79
C GLN A 252 -4.99 10.64 23.62
N ALA A 253 -3.74 11.05 23.38
CA ALA A 253 -3.40 11.94 22.28
C ALA A 253 -3.74 11.32 20.92
N LEU A 254 -3.35 10.06 20.69
CA LEU A 254 -3.67 9.34 19.45
C LEU A 254 -5.19 9.16 19.28
N THR A 255 -5.92 8.87 20.35
CA THR A 255 -7.39 8.75 20.28
C THR A 255 -8.01 10.07 19.83
N ARG A 256 -7.60 11.21 20.38
CA ARG A 256 -8.11 12.53 19.99
C ARG A 256 -7.76 12.86 18.54
N LEU A 257 -6.51 12.63 18.12
CA LEU A 257 -6.07 12.85 16.74
C LEU A 257 -6.84 11.97 15.76
N ALA A 258 -7.03 10.68 16.09
CA ALA A 258 -7.72 9.75 15.22
C ALA A 258 -9.24 10.03 15.13
N GLN A 259 -9.85 10.60 16.16
CA GLN A 259 -11.27 10.97 16.14
C GLN A 259 -11.56 12.29 15.43
N ARG A 260 -10.67 13.30 15.55
CA ARG A 260 -10.95 14.68 15.14
C ARG A 260 -9.91 15.27 14.18
N GLY A 261 -8.76 14.61 14.01
CA GLY A 261 -7.63 15.14 13.23
C GLY A 261 -7.96 15.40 11.77
N ARG A 262 -8.78 14.53 11.13
CA ARG A 262 -9.18 14.71 9.74
C ARG A 262 -9.76 16.11 9.48
N GLY A 263 -10.69 16.58 10.32
CA GLY A 263 -11.29 17.88 10.17
C GLY A 263 -10.30 19.04 10.31
N ALA A 264 -9.19 18.83 10.98
CA ALA A 264 -8.10 19.79 11.13
C ALA A 264 -6.96 19.59 10.11
N GLY A 265 -7.14 18.71 9.12
CA GLY A 265 -6.11 18.38 8.13
C GLY A 265 -4.92 17.60 8.72
N ILE A 266 -5.16 16.81 9.78
CA ILE A 266 -4.13 15.97 10.43
C ILE A 266 -4.49 14.51 10.19
N HIS A 267 -3.59 13.78 9.55
CA HIS A 267 -3.75 12.38 9.20
C HIS A 267 -2.70 11.53 9.90
N VAL A 268 -3.06 10.30 10.27
CA VAL A 268 -2.16 9.36 10.95
C VAL A 268 -1.96 8.13 10.07
N ILE A 269 -0.71 7.79 9.81
CA ILE A 269 -0.28 6.50 9.25
C ILE A 269 0.47 5.79 10.36
N ALA A 270 -0.13 4.75 10.94
CA ALA A 270 0.48 3.99 12.01
C ALA A 270 0.80 2.58 11.54
N ALA A 271 2.01 2.10 11.85
CA ALA A 271 2.40 0.76 11.53
C ALA A 271 2.60 -0.09 12.80
N THR A 272 2.40 -1.42 12.69
CA THR A 272 2.66 -2.36 13.78
C THR A 272 3.00 -3.76 13.28
N GLN A 273 3.93 -4.41 13.96
CA GLN A 273 4.26 -5.83 13.74
C GLN A 273 3.40 -6.76 14.59
N LYS A 274 2.74 -6.24 15.63
CA LYS A 274 1.93 -7.00 16.58
C LYS A 274 0.45 -6.61 16.46
N PRO A 275 -0.29 -7.12 15.47
CA PRO A 275 -1.69 -6.78 15.26
C PRO A 275 -2.63 -7.52 16.25
N THR A 276 -2.27 -7.58 17.54
CA THR A 276 -3.08 -8.23 18.54
C THR A 276 -4.23 -7.32 19.02
N SER A 277 -5.29 -7.92 19.53
CA SER A 277 -6.43 -7.18 20.08
C SER A 277 -6.06 -6.28 21.26
N ALA A 278 -5.02 -6.65 22.02
CA ALA A 278 -4.48 -5.85 23.12
C ALA A 278 -3.86 -4.54 22.63
N VAL A 279 -3.15 -4.57 21.50
CA VAL A 279 -2.51 -3.40 20.89
C VAL A 279 -3.51 -2.59 20.07
N LEU A 280 -4.27 -3.29 19.20
CA LEU A 280 -5.19 -2.66 18.27
C LEU A 280 -6.53 -2.23 18.90
N GLY A 281 -6.85 -2.63 20.09
CA GLY A 281 -7.99 -2.26 20.94
C GLY A 281 -9.13 -1.43 20.31
N PRO A 282 -9.91 -0.77 21.10
CA PRO A 282 -10.98 0.11 20.61
C PRO A 282 -10.46 1.28 19.77
N LEU A 283 -9.26 1.80 20.08
CA LEU A 283 -8.64 2.92 19.36
C LEU A 283 -8.55 2.65 17.86
N VAL A 284 -7.94 1.52 17.50
CA VAL A 284 -7.68 1.21 16.08
C VAL A 284 -8.95 0.74 15.38
N LYS A 285 -9.78 -0.06 16.05
CA LYS A 285 -11.03 -0.57 15.46
C LYS A 285 -11.97 0.55 15.03
N ALA A 286 -12.08 1.60 15.83
CA ALA A 286 -13.02 2.68 15.59
C ALA A 286 -12.49 3.78 14.67
N ASN A 287 -11.15 3.99 14.62
CA ASN A 287 -10.59 5.22 14.06
C ASN A 287 -9.65 5.02 12.87
N PHE A 288 -9.33 3.77 12.50
CA PHE A 288 -8.52 3.47 11.32
C PHE A 288 -9.36 2.70 10.30
N PRO A 289 -10.10 3.43 9.46
CA PRO A 289 -11.01 2.81 8.48
C PRO A 289 -10.26 2.09 7.36
N VAL A 290 -9.04 2.53 7.05
CA VAL A 290 -8.18 1.87 6.07
C VAL A 290 -7.11 1.04 6.77
N ARG A 291 -7.02 -0.22 6.37
CA ARG A 291 -6.05 -1.17 6.89
C ARG A 291 -5.30 -1.84 5.76
N LEU A 292 -4.00 -1.66 5.76
CA LEU A 292 -3.06 -2.26 4.81
C LEU A 292 -2.34 -3.39 5.55
N VAL A 293 -2.69 -4.63 5.25
CA VAL A 293 -2.19 -5.77 6.02
C VAL A 293 -1.32 -6.64 5.14
N GLY A 294 -0.05 -6.76 5.51
CA GLY A 294 0.88 -7.74 4.95
C GLY A 294 0.72 -9.11 5.62
N ARG A 295 1.65 -10.04 5.35
CA ARG A 295 1.60 -11.37 5.93
C ARG A 295 1.55 -11.31 7.45
N VAL A 296 0.66 -12.11 8.03
CA VAL A 296 0.52 -12.35 9.48
C VAL A 296 0.66 -13.84 9.78
N THR A 297 0.73 -14.22 11.06
CA THR A 297 1.05 -15.58 11.48
C THR A 297 -0.15 -16.50 11.56
N SER A 298 -1.34 -15.98 11.84
CA SER A 298 -2.54 -16.77 12.07
C SER A 298 -3.79 -16.17 11.41
N ILE A 299 -4.82 -16.98 11.26
CA ILE A 299 -6.15 -16.54 10.80
C ILE A 299 -6.75 -15.52 11.78
N GLU A 300 -6.48 -15.68 13.08
CA GLU A 300 -6.96 -14.75 14.10
C GLU A 300 -6.26 -13.40 14.00
N ASP A 301 -4.94 -13.37 13.79
CA ASP A 301 -4.21 -12.15 13.52
C ASP A 301 -4.71 -11.48 12.24
N ALA A 302 -4.97 -12.27 11.18
CA ALA A 302 -5.53 -11.77 9.94
C ALA A 302 -6.89 -11.08 10.15
N ARG A 303 -7.77 -11.70 10.92
CA ARG A 303 -9.08 -11.14 11.28
C ARG A 303 -8.93 -9.88 12.14
N THR A 304 -8.04 -9.90 13.10
CA THR A 304 -7.82 -8.75 14.01
C THR A 304 -7.22 -7.56 13.25
N ALA A 305 -6.19 -7.79 12.43
CA ALA A 305 -5.53 -6.74 11.67
C ALA A 305 -6.44 -6.14 10.61
N THR A 306 -7.12 -6.96 9.82
CA THR A 306 -7.97 -6.50 8.73
C THR A 306 -9.35 -6.05 9.20
N GLY A 307 -9.84 -6.56 10.33
CA GLY A 307 -11.24 -6.44 10.75
C GLY A 307 -12.21 -7.24 9.87
N TRP A 308 -11.70 -8.09 8.98
CA TRP A 308 -12.48 -8.82 7.99
C TRP A 308 -12.21 -10.32 8.05
N SER A 309 -13.27 -11.12 8.17
CA SER A 309 -13.15 -12.59 8.16
C SER A 309 -12.91 -13.08 6.72
N GLY A 310 -11.89 -13.93 6.55
CA GLY A 310 -11.55 -14.48 5.24
C GLY A 310 -10.68 -13.59 4.36
N SER A 311 -10.00 -12.61 4.95
CA SER A 311 -9.00 -11.77 4.28
C SER A 311 -7.77 -12.54 3.79
N ARG A 312 -7.55 -13.75 4.28
CA ARG A 312 -6.40 -14.62 3.95
C ARG A 312 -5.03 -13.93 4.09
N ALA A 313 -4.90 -12.94 4.97
CA ALA A 313 -3.64 -12.25 5.18
C ALA A 313 -2.54 -13.17 5.73
N GLU A 314 -2.91 -14.28 6.38
CA GLU A 314 -2.00 -15.36 6.82
C GLU A 314 -1.37 -16.13 5.65
N ARG A 315 -1.96 -16.06 4.46
CA ARG A 315 -1.48 -16.74 3.23
C ARG A 315 -0.73 -15.81 2.28
N LEU A 316 -0.50 -14.56 2.67
CA LEU A 316 0.28 -13.63 1.89
C LEU A 316 1.75 -14.07 1.83
N MET A 317 2.40 -13.82 0.69
CA MET A 317 3.79 -14.26 0.47
C MET A 317 4.82 -13.39 1.20
N GLY A 318 4.42 -12.27 1.79
CA GLY A 318 5.34 -11.25 2.29
C GLY A 318 6.03 -10.46 1.17
N ARG A 319 7.12 -9.76 1.50
CA ARG A 319 7.90 -8.97 0.52
C ARG A 319 7.03 -8.01 -0.32
N GLY A 320 6.11 -7.30 0.34
CA GLY A 320 5.23 -6.32 -0.29
C GLY A 320 3.92 -6.88 -0.86
N ASP A 321 3.58 -8.12 -0.56
CA ASP A 321 2.26 -8.69 -0.85
C ASP A 321 1.30 -8.30 0.28
N PHE A 322 0.28 -7.49 -0.04
CA PHE A 322 -0.62 -6.88 0.91
C PHE A 322 -2.09 -7.05 0.54
N VAL A 323 -2.92 -6.94 1.54
CA VAL A 323 -4.36 -6.73 1.40
C VAL A 323 -4.74 -5.37 1.97
N ALA A 324 -5.46 -4.58 1.19
CA ALA A 324 -6.10 -3.34 1.62
C ALA A 324 -7.56 -3.63 1.97
N VAL A 325 -7.98 -3.17 3.14
CA VAL A 325 -9.40 -3.17 3.56
C VAL A 325 -9.81 -1.73 3.74
N ALA A 326 -10.76 -1.30 2.94
CA ALA A 326 -11.35 0.04 2.97
C ALA A 326 -12.81 -0.05 2.51
N GLU A 327 -13.71 0.73 3.11
CA GLU A 327 -15.13 0.81 2.71
C GLU A 327 -15.83 -0.56 2.58
N GLY A 328 -15.46 -1.52 3.44
CA GLY A 328 -16.03 -2.87 3.36
C GLY A 328 -15.56 -3.69 2.15
N ARG A 329 -14.54 -3.22 1.42
CA ARG A 329 -13.92 -3.91 0.28
C ARG A 329 -12.55 -4.44 0.65
N VAL A 330 -12.20 -5.56 0.03
CA VAL A 330 -10.89 -6.20 0.18
C VAL A 330 -10.21 -6.19 -1.18
N THR A 331 -9.05 -5.55 -1.24
CA THR A 331 -8.23 -5.45 -2.47
C THR A 331 -6.83 -5.97 -2.19
N TYR A 332 -6.38 -6.98 -2.92
CA TYR A 332 -4.99 -7.43 -2.83
C TYR A 332 -4.12 -6.57 -3.75
N PHE A 333 -2.91 -6.28 -3.30
CA PHE A 333 -1.98 -5.47 -4.08
C PHE A 333 -0.52 -5.83 -3.80
N GLN A 334 0.33 -5.51 -4.75
CA GLN A 334 1.77 -5.52 -4.59
C GLN A 334 2.24 -4.11 -4.26
N ALA A 335 2.81 -3.93 -3.08
CA ALA A 335 3.39 -2.67 -2.65
C ALA A 335 4.52 -2.26 -3.60
N ALA A 336 4.58 -0.98 -3.91
CA ALA A 336 5.70 -0.44 -4.64
C ALA A 336 6.94 -0.41 -3.73
N HIS A 337 8.10 -0.59 -4.34
CA HIS A 337 9.39 -0.65 -3.68
C HIS A 337 10.21 0.59 -4.05
N VAL A 338 10.84 1.17 -3.05
CA VAL A 338 11.88 2.18 -3.20
C VAL A 338 13.08 1.77 -2.34
N SER A 339 14.27 1.87 -2.87
CA SER A 339 15.50 1.57 -2.13
C SER A 339 15.90 2.74 -1.22
N PRO A 340 16.63 2.50 -0.14
CA PRO A 340 17.16 3.57 0.71
C PRO A 340 18.00 4.60 -0.07
N GLN A 341 18.76 4.14 -1.05
CA GLN A 341 19.56 5.01 -1.91
C GLN A 341 18.68 5.92 -2.77
N GLU A 342 17.62 5.39 -3.41
CA GLU A 342 16.66 6.19 -4.17
C GLU A 342 15.95 7.22 -3.27
N ILE A 343 15.66 6.87 -2.01
CA ILE A 343 15.06 7.82 -1.06
C ILE A 343 16.03 8.96 -0.78
N GLN A 344 17.29 8.65 -0.47
CA GLN A 344 18.32 9.67 -0.18
C GLN A 344 18.55 10.61 -1.38
N GLU A 345 18.58 10.07 -2.60
CA GLU A 345 18.70 10.88 -3.83
C GLU A 345 17.52 11.85 -3.98
N VAL A 346 16.29 11.38 -3.73
CA VAL A 346 15.10 12.24 -3.79
C VAL A 346 15.09 13.26 -2.66
N VAL A 347 15.45 12.87 -1.43
CA VAL A 347 15.56 13.80 -0.29
C VAL A 347 16.58 14.90 -0.60
N ALA A 348 17.76 14.55 -1.09
CA ALA A 348 18.79 15.52 -1.48
C ALA A 348 18.30 16.45 -2.60
N HIS A 349 17.59 15.91 -3.61
CA HIS A 349 17.00 16.71 -4.69
C HIS A 349 15.95 17.71 -4.16
N LEU A 350 15.06 17.27 -3.30
CA LEU A 350 14.02 18.13 -2.70
C LEU A 350 14.62 19.18 -1.76
N ALA A 351 15.68 18.86 -1.03
CA ALA A 351 16.36 19.77 -0.12
C ALA A 351 17.23 20.80 -0.86
N GLY A 352 17.85 20.40 -1.98
CA GLY A 352 18.91 21.18 -2.65
C GLY A 352 18.43 22.14 -3.72
N GLY A 353 17.17 22.15 -4.15
CA GLY A 353 16.60 23.14 -5.09
C GLY A 353 17.37 23.51 -6.37
N ARG A 354 18.60 22.97 -6.62
CA ARG A 354 19.41 23.11 -7.85
C ARG A 354 20.57 22.12 -7.84
N SER A 355 20.66 21.35 -8.92
CA SER A 355 21.80 20.52 -9.33
C SER A 355 21.88 19.10 -8.77
N ALA A 356 21.04 18.25 -9.29
CA ALA A 356 21.45 16.90 -9.65
C ALA A 356 20.83 16.59 -11.01
N SER A 357 21.63 15.99 -11.89
CA SER A 357 21.27 15.65 -13.26
C SER A 357 19.84 15.11 -13.37
N ASP A 358 19.08 15.73 -14.27
CA ASP A 358 17.71 15.38 -14.65
C ASP A 358 17.49 13.85 -14.67
N PRO A 359 16.69 13.27 -13.74
CA PRO A 359 16.47 11.83 -13.70
C PRO A 359 15.73 11.30 -14.94
N ALA A 360 15.34 12.21 -15.87
CA ALA A 360 14.73 11.87 -17.15
C ALA A 360 15.71 11.23 -18.15
N LYS A 361 17.04 11.29 -17.93
CA LYS A 361 18.04 10.82 -18.91
C LYS A 361 18.53 9.38 -18.74
N THR A 362 18.17 8.67 -17.70
CA THR A 362 18.48 7.25 -17.61
C THR A 362 17.37 6.43 -18.30
N ARG A 363 17.48 6.35 -19.63
CA ARG A 363 16.65 5.48 -20.46
C ARG A 363 17.00 4.01 -20.19
N ALA A 364 16.27 3.37 -19.28
CA ALA A 364 16.03 1.94 -19.39
C ALA A 364 14.83 1.75 -20.36
N PRO A 365 14.89 0.84 -21.35
CA PRO A 365 13.77 0.61 -22.24
C PRO A 365 12.57 0.11 -21.44
N LEU A 366 11.44 0.81 -21.56
CA LEU A 366 10.15 0.40 -21.02
C LEU A 366 9.75 -0.95 -21.66
N PRO A 367 9.17 -1.89 -20.90
CA PRO A 367 8.46 -3.01 -21.50
C PRO A 367 7.35 -2.41 -22.39
N GLY A 368 7.27 -2.89 -23.63
CA GLY A 368 6.30 -2.45 -24.61
C GLY A 368 4.86 -2.57 -24.11
N PRO A 369 3.90 -1.92 -24.81
CA PRO A 369 2.51 -1.87 -24.36
C PRO A 369 1.97 -3.29 -24.18
N VAL A 370 1.35 -3.53 -23.00
CA VAL A 370 0.65 -4.77 -22.71
C VAL A 370 -0.55 -4.84 -23.64
N ARG A 371 -0.48 -5.70 -24.66
CA ARG A 371 -1.61 -5.96 -25.55
C ARG A 371 -2.80 -6.48 -24.73
N GLN A 372 -3.98 -6.01 -25.06
CA GLN A 372 -5.23 -6.47 -24.45
C GLN A 372 -5.41 -8.00 -24.70
N PRO A 373 -6.06 -8.73 -23.81
CA PRO A 373 -6.19 -10.19 -23.89
C PRO A 373 -6.82 -10.75 -25.18
N ALA A 374 -7.58 -9.92 -25.94
CA ALA A 374 -8.21 -10.30 -27.20
C ALA A 374 -7.21 -10.55 -28.34
N ASP A 375 -6.01 -9.96 -28.28
CA ASP A 375 -5.03 -10.07 -29.37
C ASP A 375 -4.06 -11.25 -29.21
N VAL A 376 -4.11 -11.94 -28.07
CA VAL A 376 -3.17 -13.05 -27.77
C VAL A 376 -3.71 -14.41 -28.25
N LEU A 377 -5.02 -14.52 -28.49
CA LEU A 377 -5.67 -15.80 -28.85
C LEU A 377 -6.24 -15.87 -30.27
N ARG A 378 -6.08 -14.84 -31.10
CA ARG A 378 -6.38 -14.92 -32.53
C ARG A 378 -5.06 -15.04 -33.29
N GLY A 379 -4.56 -16.25 -33.39
CA GLY A 379 -3.60 -16.63 -34.41
C GLY A 379 -4.37 -16.79 -35.75
N ASP A 380 -3.87 -16.11 -36.77
CA ASP A 380 -4.34 -16.25 -38.13
C ASP A 380 -4.33 -17.72 -38.52
N GLY A 381 -5.48 -18.20 -39.00
CA GLY A 381 -5.61 -19.44 -39.77
C GLY A 381 -5.40 -19.17 -41.25
#